data_5bf6f371b801d3bf527347f80bb1b769
#
_entry.id   5bf6f371b801d3bf527347f80bb1b769
#
_cell.length_a   1.000
_cell.length_b   1.000
_cell.length_c   1.000
_cell.angle_alpha   90.00
_cell.angle_beta   90.00
_cell.angle_gamma   90.00
#
_symmetry.space_group_name_H-M   'P 1'
#
loop_
_entity.id
_entity.type
_entity.pdbx_description
1 polymer ?
#
loop_
_entity_poly.entity_id
_entity_poly.type
_entity_poly.pdbx_seq_one_letter_code
_entity_poly.pdbx_strand_id
1 'polypeptide(L)'
;MKERTFKKMIFAVFYCQFLSIPLFAQQQKVDTTHTYSIPEITVSDIYQTREVRSTAPLQVFSKDALKNLHALQVSDAVKHFAGVTVKDYGGIGGLKTVSIRSLGAQHTAVGYDGITLTDCQTGQIDIGRFSLDNVDRLSLNNGQSDNIFQPARFFASAGILNIQTLTPQFTKDKKTNIAGAFKTGSWGLVNPSLLLEQQFNKTWSMSVNGEWMSSDGHYPYTLRYGSAEGDLSSREKRKNTDVQTFRAEAGLYGNFSDKEQWRLKAYYFQSSRGLPKATTFYNDHSTQHLWDKNTFIPVSYTHLRAHETRRHL
;
A
#
# COMPACT_ATOMS: atom_id res chain seq x y z
N MET A 1 -40.52 -27.35 -20.37
CA MET A 1 -39.48 -27.90 -21.27
C MET A 1 -38.94 -26.89 -22.27
N LYS A 2 -39.63 -25.77 -22.58
CA LYS A 2 -39.17 -24.75 -23.55
C LYS A 2 -38.10 -23.75 -23.03
N GLU A 3 -38.07 -23.46 -21.74
CA GLU A 3 -37.14 -22.46 -21.19
C GLU A 3 -35.68 -22.93 -21.06
N ARG A 4 -35.47 -24.21 -20.82
CA ARG A 4 -34.11 -24.78 -20.75
C ARG A 4 -33.39 -24.85 -22.10
N THR A 5 -34.15 -24.98 -23.18
CA THR A 5 -33.63 -25.00 -24.57
C THR A 5 -33.22 -23.60 -25.02
N PHE A 6 -33.95 -22.57 -24.62
CA PHE A 6 -33.67 -21.19 -24.99
C PHE A 6 -32.38 -20.65 -24.32
N LYS A 7 -32.17 -20.98 -23.03
CA LYS A 7 -30.92 -20.62 -22.34
C LYS A 7 -29.67 -21.32 -22.92
N LYS A 8 -29.82 -22.57 -23.33
CA LYS A 8 -28.70 -23.29 -23.98
C LYS A 8 -28.39 -22.73 -25.37
N MET A 9 -29.37 -22.22 -26.09
CA MET A 9 -29.19 -21.62 -27.39
C MET A 9 -28.51 -20.25 -27.32
N ILE A 10 -28.82 -19.43 -26.30
CA ILE A 10 -28.14 -18.15 -26.06
C ILE A 10 -26.68 -18.38 -25.65
N PHE A 11 -26.41 -19.40 -24.83
CA PHE A 11 -25.05 -19.75 -24.43
C PHE A 11 -24.21 -20.28 -25.60
N ALA A 12 -24.81 -21.03 -26.52
CA ALA A 12 -24.14 -21.53 -27.72
C ALA A 12 -23.81 -20.41 -28.73
N VAL A 13 -24.69 -19.42 -28.88
CA VAL A 13 -24.48 -18.25 -29.74
C VAL A 13 -23.37 -17.36 -29.18
N PHE A 14 -23.32 -17.17 -27.86
CA PHE A 14 -22.23 -16.42 -27.21
C PHE A 14 -20.89 -17.16 -27.31
N TYR A 15 -20.87 -18.46 -27.22
CA TYR A 15 -19.66 -19.27 -27.34
C TYR A 15 -19.11 -19.29 -28.79
N CYS A 16 -19.98 -19.31 -29.81
CA CYS A 16 -19.55 -19.21 -31.22
C CYS A 16 -18.98 -17.84 -31.59
N GLN A 17 -19.42 -16.75 -30.97
CA GLN A 17 -18.86 -15.42 -31.24
C GLN A 17 -17.44 -15.24 -30.66
N PHE A 18 -17.08 -15.99 -29.61
CA PHE A 18 -15.73 -15.94 -29.03
C PHE A 18 -14.69 -16.77 -29.81
N LEU A 19 -15.14 -17.73 -30.67
CA LEU A 19 -14.23 -18.58 -31.46
C LEU A 19 -13.84 -17.99 -32.83
N SER A 20 -14.36 -16.84 -33.21
CA SER A 20 -14.09 -16.21 -34.51
C SER A 20 -13.16 -15.00 -34.44
N ILE A 21 -12.27 -14.94 -33.43
CA ILE A 21 -11.16 -13.99 -33.47
C ILE A 21 -10.10 -14.56 -34.39
N PRO A 22 -9.91 -14.03 -35.63
CA PRO A 22 -8.83 -14.48 -36.49
C PRO A 22 -7.51 -14.10 -35.79
N LEU A 23 -6.70 -15.10 -35.45
CA LEU A 23 -5.29 -14.92 -35.14
C LEU A 23 -4.59 -14.38 -36.39
N PHE A 24 -4.53 -13.07 -36.55
CA PHE A 24 -3.55 -12.46 -37.43
C PHE A 24 -2.19 -12.61 -36.79
N ALA A 25 -1.51 -13.73 -37.08
CA ALA A 25 -0.07 -13.80 -36.88
C ALA A 25 0.55 -12.84 -37.89
N GLN A 26 0.81 -11.62 -37.48
CA GLN A 26 1.67 -10.69 -38.22
C GLN A 26 3.07 -11.28 -38.20
N GLN A 27 3.49 -11.89 -39.33
CA GLN A 27 4.89 -12.09 -39.60
C GLN A 27 5.54 -10.71 -39.76
N GLN A 28 6.09 -10.21 -38.66
CA GLN A 28 6.95 -9.04 -38.69
C GLN A 28 8.22 -9.45 -39.44
N LYS A 29 8.33 -8.98 -40.67
CA LYS A 29 9.57 -9.06 -41.45
C LYS A 29 10.61 -8.25 -40.67
N VAL A 30 11.55 -8.93 -40.05
CA VAL A 30 12.66 -8.28 -39.36
C VAL A 30 13.53 -7.66 -40.47
N ASP A 31 13.41 -6.36 -40.63
CA ASP A 31 14.26 -5.59 -41.53
C ASP A 31 15.59 -5.31 -40.80
N THR A 32 16.61 -6.10 -41.13
CA THR A 32 17.91 -6.11 -40.46
C THR A 32 18.82 -4.94 -40.87
N THR A 33 18.30 -3.98 -41.66
CA THR A 33 19.10 -2.87 -42.19
C THR A 33 18.86 -1.49 -41.52
N HIS A 34 17.95 -1.39 -40.58
CA HIS A 34 17.80 -0.17 -39.80
C HIS A 34 18.69 -0.19 -38.56
N THR A 35 19.84 0.41 -38.65
CA THR A 35 20.62 0.83 -37.47
C THR A 35 19.82 1.91 -36.73
N TYR A 36 19.12 1.52 -35.67
CA TYR A 36 18.59 2.49 -34.72
C TYR A 36 19.76 3.08 -33.94
N SER A 37 20.08 4.35 -34.22
CA SER A 37 20.91 5.11 -33.29
C SER A 37 20.07 5.31 -32.02
N ILE A 38 20.38 4.55 -30.99
CA ILE A 38 19.85 4.78 -29.66
C ILE A 38 20.41 6.14 -29.25
N PRO A 39 19.56 7.18 -29.04
CA PRO A 39 20.06 8.44 -28.53
C PRO A 39 20.76 8.14 -27.21
N GLU A 40 21.97 8.64 -27.08
CA GLU A 40 22.74 8.57 -25.83
C GLU A 40 21.86 9.14 -24.74
N ILE A 41 21.35 8.26 -23.87
CA ILE A 41 20.63 8.70 -22.68
C ILE A 41 21.71 9.23 -21.76
N THR A 42 21.99 10.52 -21.88
CA THR A 42 22.77 11.24 -20.88
C THR A 42 21.92 11.25 -19.63
N VAL A 43 22.13 10.27 -18.76
CA VAL A 43 21.60 10.27 -17.40
C VAL A 43 22.37 11.35 -16.66
N SER A 44 21.99 12.61 -16.88
CA SER A 44 22.42 13.70 -16.02
C SER A 44 21.62 13.60 -14.74
N ASP A 45 22.02 12.68 -13.84
CA ASP A 45 21.50 12.63 -12.49
C ASP A 45 22.09 13.81 -11.69
N ILE A 46 21.54 14.99 -11.93
CA ILE A 46 21.80 16.20 -11.13
C ILE A 46 21.12 16.07 -9.75
N TYR A 47 20.20 15.14 -9.61
CA TYR A 47 19.58 14.80 -8.35
C TYR A 47 20.33 13.64 -7.70
N GLN A 48 21.36 13.97 -6.90
CA GLN A 48 21.83 13.02 -5.91
C GLN A 48 20.59 12.55 -5.15
N THR A 49 20.40 11.23 -5.13
CA THR A 49 19.27 10.64 -4.42
C THR A 49 19.28 11.16 -2.99
N ARG A 50 18.11 11.37 -2.41
CA ARG A 50 17.99 11.89 -1.04
C ARG A 50 18.77 11.01 -0.05
N GLU A 51 18.93 9.74 -0.37
CA GLU A 51 19.73 8.75 0.36
C GLU A 51 21.20 9.14 0.45
N VAL A 52 21.80 9.62 -0.64
CA VAL A 52 23.21 10.04 -0.70
C VAL A 52 23.45 11.34 0.07
N ARG A 53 22.44 12.20 0.18
CA ARG A 53 22.53 13.48 0.90
C ARG A 53 22.20 13.36 2.38
N SER A 54 21.62 12.23 2.82
CA SER A 54 21.23 12.06 4.20
C SER A 54 22.45 11.79 5.07
N THR A 55 22.59 12.51 6.18
CA THR A 55 23.62 12.25 7.19
C THR A 55 23.32 11.02 8.03
N ALA A 56 22.05 10.60 8.08
CA ALA A 56 21.61 9.37 8.74
C ALA A 56 21.28 8.28 7.70
N PRO A 57 21.44 6.99 8.04
CA PRO A 57 21.05 5.89 7.14
C PRO A 57 19.58 5.98 6.75
N LEU A 58 19.34 6.29 5.49
CA LEU A 58 18.02 6.43 4.88
C LEU A 58 17.85 5.39 3.78
N GLN A 59 16.77 4.62 3.85
CA GLN A 59 16.34 3.72 2.79
C GLN A 59 15.03 4.24 2.19
N VAL A 60 14.91 4.24 0.88
CA VAL A 60 13.72 4.79 0.19
C VAL A 60 13.25 3.84 -0.89
N PHE A 61 11.96 3.60 -0.93
CA PHE A 61 11.27 3.03 -2.09
C PHE A 61 10.44 4.13 -2.75
N SER A 62 10.77 4.42 -4.00
CA SER A 62 9.98 5.30 -4.86
C SER A 62 8.72 4.58 -5.34
N LYS A 63 7.78 5.34 -5.90
CA LYS A 63 6.55 4.81 -6.50
C LYS A 63 6.81 3.68 -7.49
N ASP A 64 7.82 3.83 -8.35
CA ASP A 64 8.12 2.82 -9.36
C ASP A 64 8.75 1.57 -8.75
N ALA A 65 9.62 1.72 -7.75
CA ALA A 65 10.14 0.60 -6.97
C ALA A 65 9.01 -0.15 -6.25
N LEU A 66 8.05 0.56 -5.65
CA LEU A 66 6.89 -0.04 -4.98
C LEU A 66 6.00 -0.83 -5.93
N LYS A 67 5.78 -0.33 -7.15
CA LYS A 67 5.03 -1.06 -8.18
C LYS A 67 5.69 -2.37 -8.56
N ASN A 68 7.01 -2.38 -8.68
CA ASN A 68 7.77 -3.58 -9.05
C ASN A 68 7.78 -4.66 -7.95
N LEU A 69 7.48 -4.29 -6.71
CA LEU A 69 7.37 -5.25 -5.60
C LEU A 69 6.08 -6.08 -5.66
N HIS A 70 5.10 -5.68 -6.46
CA HIS A 70 3.77 -6.33 -6.55
C HIS A 70 3.11 -6.58 -5.19
N ALA A 71 3.39 -5.72 -4.21
CA ALA A 71 2.88 -5.80 -2.87
C ALA A 71 1.47 -5.22 -2.77
N LEU A 72 0.64 -5.78 -1.90
CA LEU A 72 -0.73 -5.31 -1.68
C LEU A 72 -0.79 -4.17 -0.67
N GLN A 73 -0.02 -4.29 0.39
CA GLN A 73 -0.06 -3.39 1.55
C GLN A 73 1.33 -2.84 1.85
N VAL A 74 1.36 -1.73 2.57
CA VAL A 74 2.62 -1.12 3.03
C VAL A 74 3.47 -2.12 3.82
N SER A 75 2.85 -2.97 4.64
CA SER A 75 3.52 -4.02 5.40
C SER A 75 4.32 -4.99 4.53
N ASP A 76 3.86 -5.27 3.32
CA ASP A 76 4.56 -6.19 2.40
C ASP A 76 5.79 -5.52 1.81
N ALA A 77 5.69 -4.25 1.43
CA ALA A 77 6.83 -3.48 0.93
C ALA A 77 7.90 -3.24 2.02
N VAL A 78 7.48 -2.98 3.25
CA VAL A 78 8.39 -2.69 4.38
C VAL A 78 9.28 -3.89 4.74
N LYS A 79 8.88 -5.12 4.44
CA LYS A 79 9.71 -6.33 4.62
C LYS A 79 11.02 -6.30 3.82
N HIS A 80 11.06 -5.51 2.76
CA HIS A 80 12.24 -5.39 1.88
C HIS A 80 13.26 -4.34 2.37
N PHE A 81 12.96 -3.58 3.42
CA PHE A 81 13.94 -2.71 4.04
C PHE A 81 14.95 -3.51 4.88
N ALA A 82 16.22 -3.17 4.76
CA ALA A 82 17.26 -3.81 5.56
C ALA A 82 17.11 -3.48 7.05
N GLY A 83 17.24 -4.50 7.90
CA GLY A 83 17.15 -4.36 9.35
C GLY A 83 15.72 -4.20 9.88
N VAL A 84 14.71 -4.49 9.07
CA VAL A 84 13.30 -4.44 9.45
C VAL A 84 12.75 -5.84 9.66
N THR A 85 11.97 -6.00 10.72
CA THR A 85 11.18 -7.21 10.98
C THR A 85 9.71 -6.81 11.05
N VAL A 86 8.88 -7.42 10.21
CA VAL A 86 7.42 -7.28 10.28
C VAL A 86 6.86 -8.51 10.98
N LYS A 87 6.21 -8.30 12.12
CA LYS A 87 5.44 -9.35 12.79
C LYS A 87 4.02 -9.36 12.22
N ASP A 88 3.62 -10.50 11.70
CA ASP A 88 2.31 -10.73 11.11
C ASP A 88 1.50 -11.64 12.05
N TYR A 89 0.37 -11.15 12.52
CA TYR A 89 -0.49 -11.83 13.50
C TYR A 89 -1.74 -12.47 12.88
N GLY A 90 -1.76 -12.65 11.57
CA GLY A 90 -2.93 -13.31 10.96
C GLY A 90 -3.05 -13.26 9.45
N GLY A 91 -1.96 -13.05 8.71
CA GLY A 91 -1.96 -13.05 7.24
C GLY A 91 -2.65 -11.83 6.63
N ILE A 92 -3.46 -12.05 5.60
CA ILE A 92 -4.23 -10.97 4.96
C ILE A 92 -5.25 -10.43 5.97
N GLY A 93 -5.21 -9.11 6.21
CA GLY A 93 -6.08 -8.46 7.20
C GLY A 93 -5.66 -8.63 8.67
N GLY A 94 -4.61 -9.43 8.97
CA GLY A 94 -4.03 -9.52 10.29
C GLY A 94 -3.34 -8.24 10.73
N LEU A 95 -3.22 -8.05 12.05
CA LEU A 95 -2.39 -7.01 12.63
C LEU A 95 -0.94 -7.20 12.18
N LYS A 96 -0.32 -6.17 11.65
CA LYS A 96 1.08 -6.19 11.22
C LYS A 96 1.85 -5.04 11.85
N THR A 97 2.81 -5.39 12.68
CA THR A 97 3.67 -4.41 13.36
C THR A 97 5.07 -4.42 12.80
N VAL A 98 5.72 -3.27 12.81
CA VAL A 98 7.08 -3.09 12.31
C VAL A 98 8.05 -2.87 13.46
N SER A 99 9.17 -3.57 13.44
CA SER A 99 10.29 -3.38 14.37
C SER A 99 11.56 -3.13 13.58
N ILE A 100 12.31 -2.12 13.96
CA ILE A 100 13.57 -1.75 13.35
C ILE A 100 14.68 -2.25 14.25
N ARG A 101 15.66 -2.99 13.69
CA ARG A 101 16.82 -3.56 14.40
C ARG A 101 16.45 -4.31 15.68
N SER A 102 15.31 -4.99 15.67
CA SER A 102 14.78 -5.77 16.80
C SER A 102 14.52 -4.96 18.09
N LEU A 103 14.42 -3.65 18.02
CA LEU A 103 14.17 -2.78 19.19
C LEU A 103 12.71 -2.81 19.68
N GLY A 104 11.82 -3.50 18.96
CA GLY A 104 10.40 -3.56 19.27
C GLY A 104 9.56 -2.52 18.53
N ALA A 105 8.29 -2.89 18.28
CA ALA A 105 7.39 -2.06 17.48
C ALA A 105 7.00 -0.75 18.19
N GLN A 106 7.01 -0.74 19.53
CA GLN A 106 6.73 0.45 20.32
C GLN A 106 7.80 1.56 20.22
N HIS A 107 9.00 1.21 19.74
CA HIS A 107 10.10 2.15 19.53
C HIS A 107 10.23 2.61 18.08
N THR A 108 9.36 2.14 17.21
CA THR A 108 9.31 2.52 15.80
C THR A 108 8.20 3.54 15.58
N ALA A 109 8.57 4.76 15.18
CA ALA A 109 7.57 5.74 14.77
C ALA A 109 7.07 5.44 13.36
N VAL A 110 5.78 5.60 13.15
CA VAL A 110 5.14 5.56 11.83
C VAL A 110 4.60 6.94 11.51
N GLY A 111 5.10 7.51 10.43
CA GLY A 111 4.64 8.79 9.90
C GLY A 111 3.75 8.60 8.70
N TYR A 112 2.70 9.39 8.60
CA TYR A 112 1.81 9.47 7.46
C TYR A 112 1.76 10.91 6.98
N ASP A 113 2.33 11.16 5.79
CA ASP A 113 2.53 12.52 5.25
C ASP A 113 3.23 13.49 6.21
N GLY A 114 4.19 12.99 6.98
CA GLY A 114 4.97 13.77 7.95
C GLY A 114 4.31 13.93 9.32
N ILE A 115 3.13 13.37 9.52
CA ILE A 115 2.42 13.39 10.82
C ILE A 115 2.61 12.04 11.50
N THR A 116 3.02 12.06 12.78
CA THR A 116 3.21 10.84 13.56
C THR A 116 1.87 10.21 13.89
N LEU A 117 1.69 8.97 13.50
CA LEU A 117 0.56 8.17 13.94
C LEU A 117 0.85 7.56 15.31
N THR A 118 -0.19 7.41 16.10
CA THR A 118 -0.12 6.78 17.41
C THR A 118 -1.33 5.89 17.64
N ASP A 119 -1.09 4.81 18.34
CA ASP A 119 -2.14 3.98 18.91
C ASP A 119 -2.17 4.23 20.42
N CYS A 120 -3.35 4.57 20.94
CA CYS A 120 -3.51 4.94 22.35
C CYS A 120 -3.57 3.72 23.28
N GLN A 121 -3.80 2.53 22.73
CA GLN A 121 -4.00 1.30 23.51
C GLN A 121 -2.70 0.52 23.66
N THR A 122 -2.01 0.25 22.56
CA THR A 122 -0.84 -0.63 22.54
C THR A 122 0.47 0.11 22.27
N GLY A 123 0.39 1.35 21.78
CA GLY A 123 1.54 2.12 21.31
C GLY A 123 2.15 1.58 20.00
N GLN A 124 1.57 0.55 19.43
CA GLN A 124 2.04 -0.10 18.20
C GLN A 124 1.10 0.23 17.06
N ILE A 125 1.65 0.59 15.90
CA ILE A 125 0.85 0.92 14.73
C ILE A 125 0.71 -0.31 13.83
N ASP A 126 -0.54 -0.64 13.47
CA ASP A 126 -0.83 -1.62 12.43
C ASP A 126 -0.51 -1.00 11.06
N ILE A 127 0.60 -1.44 10.46
CA ILE A 127 0.98 -0.98 9.11
C ILE A 127 0.25 -1.75 7.99
N GLY A 128 -0.48 -2.81 8.31
CA GLY A 128 -1.32 -3.55 7.36
C GLY A 128 -2.56 -2.80 6.90
N ARG A 129 -2.97 -1.75 7.63
CA ARG A 129 -4.12 -0.93 7.25
C ARG A 129 -3.85 0.06 6.13
N PHE A 130 -2.59 0.28 5.74
CA PHE A 130 -2.24 1.23 4.69
C PHE A 130 -2.09 0.51 3.35
N SER A 131 -2.81 1.01 2.33
CA SER A 131 -2.68 0.57 0.94
C SER A 131 -1.43 1.14 0.29
N LEU A 132 -0.87 0.43 -0.68
CA LEU A 132 0.19 0.96 -1.53
C LEU A 132 -0.32 1.76 -2.73
N ASP A 133 -1.61 1.66 -3.07
CA ASP A 133 -2.16 2.28 -4.30
C ASP A 133 -2.07 3.80 -4.28
N ASN A 134 -2.12 4.41 -3.10
CA ASN A 134 -2.01 5.87 -2.91
C ASN A 134 -0.66 6.30 -2.32
N VAL A 135 0.36 5.44 -2.34
CA VAL A 135 1.69 5.76 -1.82
C VAL A 135 2.62 6.19 -2.94
N ASP A 136 3.24 7.35 -2.77
CA ASP A 136 4.29 7.87 -3.63
C ASP A 136 5.67 7.35 -3.21
N ARG A 137 5.90 7.33 -1.89
CA ARG A 137 7.20 6.99 -1.32
C ARG A 137 7.07 6.36 0.05
N LEU A 138 7.86 5.32 0.26
CA LEU A 138 8.15 4.79 1.60
C LEU A 138 9.59 5.10 1.95
N SER A 139 9.84 5.66 3.13
CA SER A 139 11.18 5.89 3.62
C SER A 139 11.36 5.36 5.03
N LEU A 140 12.53 4.79 5.29
CA LEU A 140 12.96 4.29 6.57
C LEU A 140 14.20 5.04 7.02
N ASN A 141 14.09 5.82 8.08
CA ASN A 141 15.21 6.49 8.71
C ASN A 141 15.63 5.69 9.94
N ASN A 142 16.89 5.33 10.00
CA ASN A 142 17.52 4.71 11.16
C ASN A 142 18.25 5.79 11.96
N GLY A 143 17.60 6.34 12.97
CA GLY A 143 18.11 7.44 13.78
C GLY A 143 17.48 8.79 13.42
N GLN A 144 18.19 9.87 13.72
CA GLN A 144 17.70 11.21 13.46
C GLN A 144 17.68 11.53 11.96
N SER A 145 16.62 12.19 11.52
CA SER A 145 16.49 12.66 10.14
C SER A 145 16.99 14.10 10.01
N ASP A 146 17.57 14.42 8.86
CA ASP A 146 18.01 15.77 8.52
C ASP A 146 16.86 16.74 8.24
N ASN A 147 15.63 16.24 8.25
CA ASN A 147 14.46 17.05 7.95
C ASN A 147 14.06 17.87 9.18
N ILE A 148 14.42 19.15 9.20
CA ILE A 148 14.08 20.10 10.27
C ILE A 148 12.57 20.36 10.44
N PHE A 149 11.76 20.00 9.45
CA PHE A 149 10.30 20.15 9.48
C PHE A 149 9.58 18.95 10.08
N GLN A 150 10.33 18.00 10.64
CA GLN A 150 9.72 16.86 11.31
C GLN A 150 9.24 17.22 12.70
N PRO A 151 8.10 16.66 13.15
CA PRO A 151 7.67 16.79 14.54
C PRO A 151 8.73 16.28 15.51
N ALA A 152 8.90 16.97 16.64
CA ALA A 152 9.86 16.58 17.69
C ALA A 152 9.70 15.11 18.14
N ARG A 153 8.49 14.57 18.05
CA ARG A 153 8.18 13.18 18.39
C ARG A 153 8.94 12.16 17.55
N PHE A 154 9.26 12.46 16.30
CA PHE A 154 10.06 11.57 15.46
C PHE A 154 11.48 11.40 16.00
N PHE A 155 12.04 12.45 16.62
CA PHE A 155 13.37 12.38 17.19
C PHE A 155 13.46 11.52 18.45
N ALA A 156 12.32 11.21 19.06
CA ALA A 156 12.24 10.34 20.25
C ALA A 156 12.16 8.85 19.90
N SER A 157 12.17 8.48 18.61
CA SER A 157 12.01 7.10 18.15
C SER A 157 13.34 6.51 17.69
N ALA A 158 13.50 5.21 17.85
CA ALA A 158 14.71 4.48 17.41
C ALA A 158 14.83 4.42 15.88
N GLY A 159 13.73 4.52 15.19
CA GLY A 159 13.65 4.64 13.74
C GLY A 159 12.28 5.09 13.30
N ILE A 160 12.20 5.61 12.08
CA ILE A 160 11.00 6.25 11.54
C ILE A 160 10.67 5.61 10.20
N LEU A 161 9.52 4.96 10.13
CA LEU A 161 8.90 4.57 8.87
C LEU A 161 7.97 5.68 8.42
N ASN A 162 8.27 6.36 7.33
CA ASN A 162 7.44 7.44 6.81
C ASN A 162 6.75 7.02 5.52
N ILE A 163 5.42 7.14 5.51
CA ILE A 163 4.55 6.86 4.37
C ILE A 163 4.18 8.20 3.76
N GLN A 164 4.60 8.46 2.54
CA GLN A 164 4.22 9.64 1.79
C GLN A 164 3.23 9.25 0.70
N THR A 165 2.06 9.87 0.71
CA THR A 165 1.02 9.61 -0.27
C THR A 165 1.21 10.47 -1.51
N LEU A 166 0.55 10.05 -2.59
CA LEU A 166 0.53 10.79 -3.85
C LEU A 166 -0.02 12.20 -3.63
N THR A 167 0.69 13.18 -4.16
CA THR A 167 0.19 14.55 -4.30
C THR A 167 -0.29 14.73 -5.74
N PRO A 168 -1.53 15.18 -5.96
CA PRO A 168 -2.07 15.37 -7.31
C PRO A 168 -1.18 16.26 -8.18
N GLN A 169 -0.88 15.78 -9.37
CA GLN A 169 -0.14 16.55 -10.38
C GLN A 169 -0.97 16.64 -11.65
N PHE A 170 -1.08 17.86 -12.18
CA PHE A 170 -1.91 18.14 -13.33
C PHE A 170 -1.08 18.75 -14.46
N THR A 171 -1.42 18.41 -15.68
CA THR A 171 -0.88 19.04 -16.89
C THR A 171 -1.81 20.17 -17.32
N LYS A 172 -1.32 21.12 -18.09
CA LYS A 172 -2.09 22.32 -18.52
C LYS A 172 -3.46 21.98 -19.14
N ASP A 173 -3.53 20.86 -19.84
CA ASP A 173 -4.71 20.43 -20.59
C ASP A 173 -5.59 19.42 -19.84
N LYS A 174 -5.11 18.87 -18.71
CA LYS A 174 -5.80 17.82 -17.99
C LYS A 174 -5.97 18.16 -16.51
N LYS A 175 -7.20 18.53 -16.14
CA LYS A 175 -7.58 18.93 -14.77
C LYS A 175 -8.14 17.79 -13.92
N THR A 176 -8.39 16.64 -14.54
CA THR A 176 -8.96 15.47 -13.87
C THR A 176 -8.10 14.25 -14.18
N ASN A 177 -7.68 13.54 -13.16
CA ASN A 177 -7.04 12.24 -13.28
C ASN A 177 -7.92 11.19 -12.61
N ILE A 178 -8.09 10.07 -13.29
CA ILE A 178 -8.81 8.91 -12.76
C ILE A 178 -7.90 7.70 -12.95
N ALA A 179 -7.66 6.97 -11.88
CA ALA A 179 -6.92 5.72 -11.91
C ALA A 179 -7.70 4.66 -11.13
N GLY A 180 -7.86 3.49 -11.73
CA GLY A 180 -8.48 2.34 -11.10
C GLY A 180 -7.54 1.16 -11.15
N ALA A 181 -7.57 0.33 -10.10
CA ALA A 181 -6.88 -0.94 -10.08
C ALA A 181 -7.82 -2.03 -9.58
N PHE A 182 -7.65 -3.23 -10.12
CA PHE A 182 -8.35 -4.41 -9.68
C PHE A 182 -7.32 -5.52 -9.45
N LYS A 183 -7.21 -5.96 -8.21
CA LYS A 183 -6.29 -7.02 -7.83
C LYS A 183 -7.09 -8.23 -7.40
N THR A 184 -6.63 -9.39 -7.78
CA THR A 184 -7.21 -10.68 -7.39
C THR A 184 -6.10 -11.66 -7.07
N GLY A 185 -6.42 -12.68 -6.31
CA GLY A 185 -5.42 -13.64 -5.87
C GLY A 185 -6.04 -14.91 -5.29
N SER A 186 -5.21 -15.71 -4.67
CA SER A 186 -5.63 -16.96 -4.03
C SER A 186 -6.63 -16.70 -2.90
N TRP A 187 -7.42 -17.71 -2.59
CA TRP A 187 -8.40 -17.73 -1.48
C TRP A 187 -9.46 -16.63 -1.56
N GLY A 188 -9.98 -16.42 -2.78
CA GLY A 188 -11.07 -15.48 -3.00
C GLY A 188 -10.68 -14.01 -2.81
N LEU A 189 -9.38 -13.67 -2.93
CA LEU A 189 -8.95 -12.29 -2.80
C LEU A 189 -9.50 -11.45 -3.96
N VAL A 190 -10.23 -10.41 -3.61
CA VAL A 190 -10.76 -9.38 -4.50
C VAL A 190 -10.44 -8.02 -3.88
N ASN A 191 -9.76 -7.16 -4.65
CA ASN A 191 -9.34 -5.86 -4.15
C ASN A 191 -9.42 -4.78 -5.26
N PRO A 192 -10.61 -4.21 -5.50
CA PRO A 192 -10.77 -3.02 -6.33
C PRO A 192 -10.32 -1.76 -5.60
N SER A 193 -9.72 -0.84 -6.33
CA SER A 193 -9.39 0.51 -5.86
C SER A 193 -9.65 1.56 -6.94
N LEU A 194 -9.98 2.77 -6.51
CA LEU A 194 -10.26 3.91 -7.38
C LEU A 194 -9.65 5.17 -6.78
N LEU A 195 -8.88 5.89 -7.59
CA LEU A 195 -8.34 7.21 -7.28
C LEU A 195 -8.93 8.23 -8.26
N LEU A 196 -9.51 9.28 -7.73
CA LEU A 196 -9.98 10.45 -8.45
C LEU A 196 -9.22 11.67 -7.97
N GLU A 197 -8.62 12.41 -8.89
CA GLU A 197 -7.95 13.68 -8.62
C GLU A 197 -8.57 14.76 -9.48
N GLN A 198 -8.87 15.91 -8.89
CA GLN A 198 -9.49 17.04 -9.56
C GLN A 198 -8.78 18.33 -9.21
N GLN A 199 -8.42 19.09 -10.22
CA GLN A 199 -7.95 20.47 -10.08
C GLN A 199 -9.13 21.43 -10.24
N PHE A 200 -9.42 22.24 -9.25
CA PHE A 200 -10.45 23.27 -9.33
C PHE A 200 -9.91 24.54 -9.99
N ASN A 201 -8.74 24.94 -9.57
CA ASN A 201 -8.03 26.11 -10.10
C ASN A 201 -6.50 25.93 -9.94
N LYS A 202 -5.72 26.94 -10.22
CA LYS A 202 -4.25 26.87 -10.09
C LYS A 202 -3.76 26.67 -8.64
N THR A 203 -4.59 27.05 -7.67
CA THR A 203 -4.25 26.98 -6.24
C THR A 203 -4.81 25.73 -5.57
N TRP A 204 -6.04 25.33 -5.92
CA TRP A 204 -6.77 24.27 -5.20
C TRP A 204 -6.93 23.03 -6.05
N SER A 205 -6.65 21.91 -5.43
CA SER A 205 -6.93 20.57 -5.96
C SER A 205 -7.39 19.63 -4.87
N MET A 206 -8.06 18.55 -5.28
CA MET A 206 -8.48 17.49 -4.37
C MET A 206 -8.09 16.12 -4.92
N SER A 207 -7.99 15.15 -4.01
CA SER A 207 -7.93 13.73 -4.32
C SER A 207 -8.95 12.97 -3.48
N VAL A 208 -9.55 11.94 -4.06
CA VAL A 208 -10.38 10.96 -3.36
C VAL A 208 -9.92 9.58 -3.77
N ASN A 209 -9.57 8.77 -2.79
CA ASN A 209 -9.19 7.38 -2.99
C ASN A 209 -10.14 6.48 -2.21
N GLY A 210 -10.58 5.39 -2.83
CA GLY A 210 -11.39 4.37 -2.22
C GLY A 210 -10.85 2.99 -2.56
N GLU A 211 -10.79 2.09 -1.58
CA GLU A 211 -10.33 0.71 -1.74
C GLU A 211 -11.21 -0.22 -0.90
N TRP A 212 -11.61 -1.30 -1.51
CA TRP A 212 -12.28 -2.39 -0.81
C TRP A 212 -11.51 -3.68 -1.04
N MET A 213 -11.35 -4.48 -0.01
CA MET A 213 -10.69 -5.77 -0.09
C MET A 213 -11.53 -6.81 0.62
N SER A 214 -11.69 -7.96 -0.01
CA SER A 214 -12.32 -9.15 0.57
C SER A 214 -11.51 -10.38 0.23
N SER A 215 -11.44 -11.31 1.18
CA SER A 215 -10.82 -12.63 0.99
C SER A 215 -11.43 -13.61 1.95
N ASP A 216 -11.66 -14.84 1.50
CA ASP A 216 -12.14 -15.93 2.34
C ASP A 216 -11.03 -16.50 3.25
N GLY A 217 -9.79 -16.39 2.83
CA GLY A 217 -8.63 -16.85 3.58
C GLY A 217 -8.55 -18.35 3.82
N HIS A 218 -9.38 -19.18 3.17
CA HIS A 218 -9.47 -20.62 3.37
C HIS A 218 -8.30 -21.39 2.73
N TYR A 219 -7.07 -21.15 3.19
CA TYR A 219 -5.91 -21.84 2.66
C TYR A 219 -5.75 -23.26 3.23
N PRO A 220 -5.29 -24.23 2.42
CA PRO A 220 -4.99 -25.56 2.89
C PRO A 220 -3.70 -25.56 3.72
N TYR A 221 -3.69 -26.38 4.78
CA TYR A 221 -2.51 -26.64 5.59
C TYR A 221 -2.44 -28.10 5.97
N THR A 222 -1.26 -28.60 6.31
CA THR A 222 -1.06 -29.94 6.81
C THR A 222 -0.95 -29.91 8.32
N LEU A 223 -1.91 -30.52 8.98
CA LEU A 223 -1.87 -30.75 10.42
C LEU A 223 -1.07 -32.02 10.66
N ARG A 224 0.03 -31.92 11.39
CA ARG A 224 0.84 -33.05 11.80
C ARG A 224 0.54 -33.34 13.26
N TYR A 225 0.16 -34.56 13.55
CA TYR A 225 -0.04 -35.06 14.90
C TYR A 225 0.66 -36.40 14.97
N GLY A 226 1.65 -36.49 15.84
CA GLY A 226 2.47 -37.69 16.02
C GLY A 226 2.18 -38.33 17.39
N SER A 227 2.12 -39.66 17.43
CA SER A 227 2.46 -40.42 18.60
C SER A 227 3.82 -41.05 18.40
N ALA A 228 4.42 -41.59 19.46
CA ALA A 228 5.69 -42.28 19.39
C ALA A 228 5.75 -43.44 18.37
N GLU A 229 4.61 -43.84 17.79
CA GLU A 229 4.47 -44.96 16.87
C GLU A 229 4.29 -44.55 15.38
N GLY A 230 4.20 -43.27 15.05
CA GLY A 230 4.11 -42.82 13.65
C GLY A 230 3.63 -41.38 13.48
N ASP A 231 4.15 -40.74 12.44
CA ASP A 231 3.71 -39.40 11.99
C ASP A 231 2.39 -39.50 11.23
N LEU A 232 1.31 -39.12 11.89
CA LEU A 232 0.01 -38.97 11.26
C LEU A 232 -0.13 -37.52 10.77
N SER A 233 -0.67 -37.35 9.58
CA SER A 233 -0.97 -36.02 9.04
C SER A 233 -2.32 -36.00 8.34
N SER A 234 -3.05 -34.91 8.50
CA SER A 234 -4.26 -34.63 7.74
C SER A 234 -4.13 -33.31 6.98
N ARG A 235 -4.76 -33.23 5.81
CA ARG A 235 -4.84 -31.99 5.02
C ARG A 235 -6.15 -31.30 5.35
N GLU A 236 -6.04 -30.17 6.03
CA GLU A 236 -7.16 -29.37 6.50
C GLU A 236 -7.23 -28.04 5.74
N LYS A 237 -8.40 -27.39 5.80
CA LYS A 237 -8.56 -26.00 5.34
C LYS A 237 -8.71 -25.10 6.54
N ARG A 238 -8.00 -23.99 6.53
CA ARG A 238 -8.09 -22.97 7.57
C ARG A 238 -9.51 -22.39 7.58
N LYS A 239 -10.10 -22.30 8.76
CA LYS A 239 -11.44 -21.75 8.98
C LYS A 239 -11.35 -20.44 9.75
N ASN A 240 -12.38 -19.59 9.63
CA ASN A 240 -12.49 -18.29 10.29
C ASN A 240 -11.28 -17.39 10.01
N THR A 241 -10.93 -17.28 8.74
CA THR A 241 -9.82 -16.46 8.23
C THR A 241 -10.28 -15.43 7.20
N ASP A 242 -11.59 -15.31 7.07
CA ASP A 242 -12.22 -14.32 6.22
C ASP A 242 -11.84 -12.90 6.66
N VAL A 243 -11.66 -12.04 5.69
CA VAL A 243 -11.36 -10.63 5.91
C VAL A 243 -12.12 -9.75 4.93
N GLN A 244 -12.62 -8.67 5.44
CA GLN A 244 -13.22 -7.62 4.64
C GLN A 244 -12.75 -6.27 5.16
N THR A 245 -12.14 -5.47 4.29
CA THR A 245 -11.67 -4.13 4.64
C THR A 245 -12.20 -3.09 3.67
N PHE A 246 -12.43 -1.92 4.18
CA PHE A 246 -12.77 -0.73 3.41
C PHE A 246 -11.86 0.42 3.83
N ARG A 247 -11.27 1.11 2.87
CA ARG A 247 -10.46 2.31 3.05
C ARG A 247 -11.02 3.43 2.20
N ALA A 248 -11.08 4.61 2.77
CA ALA A 248 -11.38 5.82 2.03
C ALA A 248 -10.45 6.93 2.49
N GLU A 249 -9.96 7.70 1.55
CA GLU A 249 -9.11 8.84 1.81
C GLU A 249 -9.55 10.01 0.93
N ALA A 250 -9.69 11.17 1.51
CA ALA A 250 -9.94 12.42 0.81
C ALA A 250 -8.85 13.43 1.17
N GLY A 251 -8.34 14.13 0.17
CA GLY A 251 -7.31 15.16 0.34
C GLY A 251 -7.70 16.46 -0.35
N LEU A 252 -7.51 17.57 0.34
CA LEU A 252 -7.61 18.91 -0.20
C LEU A 252 -6.23 19.57 -0.13
N TYR A 253 -5.77 20.08 -1.25
CA TYR A 253 -4.45 20.66 -1.41
C TYR A 253 -4.58 22.11 -1.86
N GLY A 254 -3.90 23.01 -1.16
CA GLY A 254 -3.80 24.42 -1.48
C GLY A 254 -2.34 24.81 -1.73
N ASN A 255 -1.99 25.22 -2.95
CA ASN A 255 -0.68 25.71 -3.32
C ASN A 255 -0.81 27.20 -3.62
N PHE A 256 -0.56 28.06 -2.63
CA PHE A 256 -0.68 29.51 -2.79
C PHE A 256 0.58 30.11 -3.42
N SER A 257 1.73 29.55 -3.07
CA SER A 257 3.04 29.92 -3.64
C SER A 257 4.04 28.78 -3.42
N ASP A 258 5.24 28.91 -3.97
CA ASP A 258 6.35 27.96 -3.73
C ASP A 258 6.75 27.89 -2.24
N LYS A 259 6.36 28.89 -1.44
CA LYS A 259 6.68 29.01 -0.03
C LYS A 259 5.49 28.69 0.89
N GLU A 260 4.29 28.60 0.36
CA GLU A 260 3.07 28.44 1.14
C GLU A 260 2.18 27.33 0.59
N GLN A 261 2.07 26.25 1.37
CA GLN A 261 1.32 25.06 0.99
C GLN A 261 0.40 24.61 2.13
N TRP A 262 -0.78 24.21 1.73
CA TRP A 262 -1.82 23.70 2.62
C TRP A 262 -2.21 22.29 2.22
N ARG A 263 -2.36 21.40 3.20
CA ARG A 263 -2.84 20.03 2.98
C ARG A 263 -3.77 19.66 4.14
N LEU A 264 -4.99 19.32 3.79
CA LEU A 264 -5.98 18.73 4.67
C LEU A 264 -6.34 17.36 4.12
N LYS A 265 -6.29 16.33 4.94
CA LYS A 265 -6.71 14.99 4.57
C LYS A 265 -7.71 14.43 5.56
N ALA A 266 -8.52 13.49 5.11
CA ALA A 266 -9.37 12.65 5.93
C ALA A 266 -9.12 11.21 5.53
N TYR A 267 -8.81 10.37 6.51
CA TYR A 267 -8.57 8.95 6.34
C TYR A 267 -9.60 8.17 7.13
N TYR A 268 -10.20 7.18 6.50
CA TYR A 268 -11.12 6.23 7.10
C TYR A 268 -10.71 4.80 6.78
N PHE A 269 -10.71 3.95 7.78
CA PHE A 269 -10.45 2.53 7.66
C PHE A 269 -11.46 1.75 8.48
N GLN A 270 -12.02 0.70 7.89
CA GLN A 270 -12.85 -0.27 8.57
C GLN A 270 -12.41 -1.67 8.15
N SER A 271 -12.34 -2.56 9.13
CA SER A 271 -12.00 -3.98 8.94
C SER A 271 -12.97 -4.85 9.73
N SER A 272 -13.33 -5.97 9.13
CA SER A 272 -14.01 -7.09 9.77
C SER A 272 -13.24 -8.35 9.40
N ARG A 273 -12.82 -9.12 10.40
CA ARG A 273 -12.00 -10.31 10.16
C ARG A 273 -12.28 -11.42 11.16
N GLY A 274 -12.26 -12.65 10.68
CA GLY A 274 -12.24 -13.82 11.51
C GLY A 274 -10.89 -13.95 12.24
N LEU A 275 -10.92 -14.43 13.46
CA LEU A 275 -9.74 -14.74 14.26
C LEU A 275 -9.57 -16.27 14.34
N PRO A 276 -8.69 -16.84 13.50
CA PRO A 276 -8.44 -18.26 13.55
C PRO A 276 -7.71 -18.63 14.83
N LYS A 277 -8.11 -19.72 15.46
CA LYS A 277 -7.39 -20.28 16.60
C LYS A 277 -6.11 -21.01 16.16
N ALA A 278 -5.31 -21.45 17.12
CA ALA A 278 -4.15 -22.29 16.85
C ALA A 278 -4.55 -23.57 16.09
N THR A 279 -3.68 -24.02 15.19
CA THR A 279 -3.86 -25.26 14.43
C THR A 279 -3.52 -26.47 15.31
N THR A 280 -4.43 -26.84 16.21
CA THR A 280 -4.29 -28.00 17.08
C THR A 280 -5.41 -28.99 16.82
N PHE A 281 -5.15 -30.26 17.05
CA PHE A 281 -6.07 -31.36 16.77
C PHE A 281 -7.49 -31.21 17.39
N TYR A 282 -7.57 -30.52 18.53
CA TYR A 282 -8.85 -30.39 19.28
C TYR A 282 -9.52 -29.01 19.07
N ASN A 283 -9.04 -28.17 18.16
CA ASN A 283 -9.48 -26.79 18.13
C ASN A 283 -9.90 -26.32 16.72
N ASP A 284 -10.84 -27.05 16.12
CA ASP A 284 -11.29 -26.84 14.75
C ASP A 284 -12.32 -25.69 14.60
N HIS A 285 -12.95 -25.24 15.69
CA HIS A 285 -14.01 -24.24 15.62
C HIS A 285 -13.63 -22.95 16.34
N SER A 286 -13.33 -21.91 15.57
CA SER A 286 -13.28 -20.54 16.04
C SER A 286 -14.43 -19.74 15.46
N THR A 287 -15.16 -19.02 16.31
CA THR A 287 -16.22 -18.09 15.92
C THR A 287 -15.88 -16.64 16.29
N GLN A 288 -14.63 -16.40 16.74
CA GLN A 288 -14.21 -15.08 17.13
C GLN A 288 -14.02 -14.18 15.91
N HIS A 289 -14.57 -12.99 16.00
CA HIS A 289 -14.48 -11.98 14.97
C HIS A 289 -13.95 -10.68 15.57
N LEU A 290 -13.15 -9.95 14.80
CA LEU A 290 -12.62 -8.65 15.18
C LEU A 290 -13.12 -7.59 14.20
N TRP A 291 -13.69 -6.53 14.76
CA TRP A 291 -14.05 -5.32 14.00
C TRP A 291 -13.15 -4.19 14.45
N ASP A 292 -12.55 -3.51 13.48
CA ASP A 292 -11.67 -2.38 13.71
C ASP A 292 -12.14 -1.19 12.86
N LYS A 293 -12.15 -0.01 13.46
CA LYS A 293 -12.46 1.25 12.77
C LYS A 293 -11.45 2.30 13.19
N ASN A 294 -10.89 2.97 12.21
CA ASN A 294 -9.92 4.02 12.46
C ASN A 294 -10.20 5.24 11.56
N THR A 295 -10.18 6.42 12.17
CA THR A 295 -10.38 7.67 11.45
C THR A 295 -9.39 8.68 11.97
N PHE A 296 -8.70 9.40 11.09
CA PHE A 296 -7.87 10.52 11.46
C PHE A 296 -7.88 11.59 10.36
N ILE A 297 -7.68 12.84 10.77
CA ILE A 297 -7.73 14.01 9.89
C ILE A 297 -6.43 14.78 10.06
N PRO A 298 -5.40 14.46 9.28
CA PRO A 298 -4.15 15.18 9.31
C PRO A 298 -4.25 16.53 8.58
N VAL A 299 -3.71 17.56 9.21
CA VAL A 299 -3.59 18.90 8.65
C VAL A 299 -2.12 19.28 8.62
N SER A 300 -1.63 19.73 7.49
CA SER A 300 -0.27 20.25 7.32
C SER A 300 -0.31 21.61 6.67
N TYR A 301 0.34 22.57 7.29
CA TYR A 301 0.57 23.90 6.75
C TYR A 301 2.07 24.18 6.76
N THR A 302 2.60 24.53 5.61
CA THR A 302 4.00 24.88 5.46
C THR A 302 4.08 26.32 4.98
N HIS A 303 4.82 27.17 5.72
CA HIS A 303 5.12 28.51 5.33
C HIS A 303 6.63 28.76 5.49
N LEU A 304 7.32 28.86 4.35
CA LEU A 304 8.76 29.11 4.34
C LEU A 304 9.00 30.61 4.34
N ARG A 305 9.40 31.16 5.47
CA ARG A 305 9.93 32.51 5.58
C ARG A 305 11.42 32.48 5.32
N ALA A 306 11.96 33.51 4.65
CA ALA A 306 13.39 33.73 4.63
C ALA A 306 13.86 33.86 6.09
N HIS A 307 14.77 33.00 6.53
CA HIS A 307 15.48 33.21 7.77
C HIS A 307 16.35 34.44 7.58
N GLU A 308 15.87 35.57 8.03
CA GLU A 308 16.77 36.64 8.42
C GLU A 308 17.56 36.05 9.59
N THR A 309 18.81 35.69 9.33
CA THR A 309 19.79 35.45 10.36
C THR A 309 19.93 36.78 11.11
N ARG A 310 19.16 37.02 12.14
CA ARG A 310 19.49 38.02 13.16
C ARG A 310 20.81 37.55 13.76
N ARG A 311 21.90 38.06 13.23
CA ARG A 311 23.14 38.14 13.96
C ARG A 311 22.81 39.01 15.19
N HIS A 312 22.65 38.40 16.34
CA HIS A 312 22.81 39.10 17.56
C HIS A 312 24.28 39.44 17.68
N LEU A 313 24.59 40.70 17.48
CA LEU A 313 25.84 41.33 17.87
C LEU A 313 25.87 41.33 19.41
#